data_c72466c902d017cc35df881c2d446bd1
#
_entry.id   c72466c902d017cc35df881c2d446bd1
#
_cell.length_a   1.000
_cell.length_b   1.000
_cell.length_c   1.000
_cell.angle_alpha   90.00
_cell.angle_beta   90.00
_cell.angle_gamma   90.00
#
_symmetry.space_group_name_H-M   'P 1'
#
loop_
_entity.id
_entity.type
_entity.pdbx_description
1 polymer ?
#
loop_
_entity_poly.entity_id
_entity_poly.type
_entity_poly.pdbx_seq_one_letter_code
_entity_poly.pdbx_strand_id
1 'polypeptide(L)'
;MDFSIKAFNTKNAITQHKSSCIAVGVYEGGKLSHAAKALDLKGALGAALKSGDITGKPGTTLLVHLSSGLAKRILLVGLGAQDNVSDRNFTSAVQAVARVFATLGANDGMLALPLDCVTGRDAHWALRAEVIALRESVFRADGLKSKKDDTANGVRKVTLAVDVADAATKRALAQSVALANGMDLSKTLGNLPPNIC
;
A
#
# COMPACT_ATOMS: atom_id res chain seq x y z
N MET A 1 -1.89 0.92 -13.42
CA MET A 1 -2.43 0.79 -12.06
C MET A 1 -3.34 1.97 -11.79
N ASP A 2 -4.58 1.70 -11.39
CA ASP A 2 -5.62 2.71 -11.15
C ASP A 2 -5.75 2.94 -9.65
N PHE A 3 -5.91 4.22 -9.25
CA PHE A 3 -6.03 4.61 -7.86
C PHE A 3 -7.39 5.22 -7.56
N SER A 4 -7.92 4.91 -6.40
CA SER A 4 -9.10 5.52 -5.82
C SER A 4 -8.89 5.78 -4.33
N ILE A 5 -9.61 6.72 -3.77
CA ILE A 5 -9.64 6.96 -2.32
C ILE A 5 -11.00 6.64 -1.75
N LYS A 6 -11.00 6.16 -0.50
CA LYS A 6 -12.21 5.98 0.29
C LYS A 6 -11.98 6.45 1.71
N ALA A 7 -12.96 7.16 2.26
CA ALA A 7 -12.90 7.60 3.66
C ALA A 7 -13.15 6.41 4.61
N PHE A 8 -12.32 6.31 5.63
CA PHE A 8 -12.41 5.33 6.71
C PHE A 8 -12.27 6.01 8.07
N ASN A 9 -13.21 6.88 8.35
CA ASN A 9 -13.21 7.67 9.59
C ASN A 9 -14.17 7.15 10.67
N THR A 10 -14.87 6.04 10.42
CA THR A 10 -15.80 5.46 11.38
C THR A 10 -15.61 3.96 11.50
N LYS A 11 -15.93 3.39 12.67
CA LYS A 11 -15.82 1.95 12.99
C LYS A 11 -16.45 1.01 11.95
N ASN A 12 -17.36 1.49 11.11
CA ASN A 12 -18.12 0.69 10.16
C ASN A 12 -17.61 0.77 8.71
N ALA A 13 -16.78 1.73 8.35
CA ALA A 13 -16.43 1.98 6.95
C ALA A 13 -15.47 0.92 6.38
N ILE A 14 -14.44 0.52 7.14
CA ILE A 14 -13.48 -0.47 6.66
C ILE A 14 -14.12 -1.85 6.52
N THR A 15 -15.12 -2.14 7.34
CA THR A 15 -15.83 -3.43 7.34
C THR A 15 -16.91 -3.55 6.24
N GLN A 16 -17.14 -2.51 5.47
CA GLN A 16 -18.13 -2.53 4.38
C GLN A 16 -17.50 -2.72 2.99
N HIS A 17 -16.18 -2.64 2.87
CA HIS A 17 -15.50 -2.71 1.58
C HIS A 17 -14.84 -4.07 1.35
N LYS A 18 -15.40 -4.85 0.45
CA LYS A 18 -14.78 -6.07 -0.05
C LYS A 18 -13.56 -5.71 -0.90
N SER A 19 -12.44 -6.36 -0.61
CA SER A 19 -11.23 -6.30 -1.44
C SER A 19 -10.54 -7.66 -1.45
N SER A 20 -9.82 -7.97 -2.50
CA SER A 20 -9.07 -9.23 -2.59
C SER A 20 -7.93 -9.32 -1.60
N CYS A 21 -7.34 -8.17 -1.25
CA CYS A 21 -6.31 -8.05 -0.22
C CYS A 21 -6.37 -6.65 0.42
N ILE A 22 -6.27 -6.58 1.75
CA ILE A 22 -6.17 -5.34 2.51
C ILE A 22 -4.83 -5.30 3.23
N ALA A 23 -4.02 -4.27 2.96
CA ALA A 23 -2.76 -4.03 3.68
C ALA A 23 -3.02 -3.11 4.87
N VAL A 24 -2.53 -3.50 6.06
CA VAL A 24 -2.68 -2.76 7.32
C VAL A 24 -1.37 -2.73 8.11
N GLY A 25 -1.18 -1.66 8.87
CA GLY A 25 0.04 -1.43 9.63
C GLY A 25 0.08 -2.17 10.96
N VAL A 26 1.30 -2.59 11.32
CA VAL A 26 1.66 -3.14 12.63
C VAL A 26 2.86 -2.38 13.16
N TYR A 27 2.81 -1.97 14.41
CA TYR A 27 3.92 -1.32 15.10
C TYR A 27 4.75 -2.33 15.90
N GLU A 28 5.99 -1.97 16.20
CA GLU A 28 6.82 -2.74 17.11
C GLU A 28 6.16 -2.94 18.47
N GLY A 29 6.50 -4.05 19.14
CA GLY A 29 5.84 -4.45 20.37
C GLY A 29 4.46 -5.07 20.19
N GLY A 30 4.11 -5.50 18.96
CA GLY A 30 2.87 -6.24 18.70
C GLY A 30 1.62 -5.37 18.72
N LYS A 31 1.73 -4.08 18.40
CA LYS A 31 0.59 -3.16 18.39
C LYS A 31 0.00 -3.06 16.98
N LEU A 32 -1.27 -3.39 16.83
CA LEU A 32 -2.01 -3.21 15.58
C LEU A 32 -2.37 -1.74 15.36
N SER A 33 -2.32 -1.27 14.12
CA SER A 33 -2.89 0.02 13.73
C SER A 33 -4.40 0.02 13.91
N HIS A 34 -5.04 1.20 13.87
CA HIS A 34 -6.48 1.32 14.03
C HIS A 34 -7.24 0.47 12.98
N ALA A 35 -6.82 0.53 11.72
CA ALA A 35 -7.41 -0.27 10.64
C ALA A 35 -7.23 -1.78 10.88
N ALA A 36 -6.04 -2.20 11.33
CA ALA A 36 -5.76 -3.60 11.63
C ALA A 36 -6.64 -4.13 12.79
N LYS A 37 -6.83 -3.33 13.85
CA LYS A 37 -7.74 -3.68 14.97
C LYS A 37 -9.19 -3.83 14.51
N ALA A 38 -9.64 -2.95 13.62
CA ALA A 38 -11.01 -3.00 13.10
C ALA A 38 -11.27 -4.25 12.24
N LEU A 39 -10.25 -4.80 11.59
CA LEU A 39 -10.33 -6.01 10.77
C LEU A 39 -10.10 -7.31 11.54
N ASP A 40 -9.54 -7.25 12.74
CA ASP A 40 -9.22 -8.42 13.57
C ASP A 40 -10.43 -8.97 14.34
N LEU A 41 -11.56 -9.14 13.64
CA LEU A 41 -12.82 -9.55 14.24
C LEU A 41 -12.77 -10.95 14.90
N LYS A 42 -11.85 -11.80 14.50
CA LYS A 42 -11.68 -13.18 15.02
C LYS A 42 -10.35 -13.40 15.74
N GLY A 43 -9.58 -12.36 16.00
CA GLY A 43 -8.30 -12.45 16.69
C GLY A 43 -7.18 -13.10 15.88
N ALA A 44 -7.38 -13.34 14.57
CA ALA A 44 -6.38 -14.00 13.74
C ALA A 44 -5.10 -13.15 13.57
N LEU A 45 -5.24 -11.83 13.47
CA LEU A 45 -4.10 -10.93 13.35
C LEU A 45 -3.36 -10.82 14.70
N GLY A 46 -4.11 -10.76 15.79
CA GLY A 46 -3.55 -10.82 17.14
C GLY A 46 -2.83 -12.14 17.44
N ALA A 47 -3.32 -13.26 16.92
CA ALA A 47 -2.64 -14.55 17.02
C ALA A 47 -1.30 -14.56 16.28
N ALA A 48 -1.25 -14.06 15.05
CA ALA A 48 -0.02 -13.95 14.26
C ALA A 48 1.05 -13.05 14.92
N LEU A 49 0.62 -12.02 15.66
CA LEU A 49 1.54 -11.20 16.47
C LEU A 49 2.08 -11.96 17.68
N LYS A 50 1.23 -12.72 18.37
CA LYS A 50 1.62 -13.51 19.54
C LYS A 50 2.56 -14.67 19.18
N SER A 51 2.39 -15.29 18.02
CA SER A 51 3.31 -16.34 17.52
C SER A 51 4.68 -15.79 17.12
N GLY A 52 4.82 -14.46 16.94
CA GLY A 52 6.06 -13.84 16.51
C GLY A 52 6.29 -13.87 15.01
N ASP A 53 5.29 -14.27 14.21
CA ASP A 53 5.39 -14.33 12.73
C ASP A 53 5.63 -12.95 12.12
N ILE A 54 5.20 -11.90 12.81
CA ILE A 54 5.53 -10.51 12.48
C ILE A 54 5.79 -9.71 13.76
N THR A 55 6.89 -8.95 13.75
CA THR A 55 7.35 -8.17 14.92
C THR A 55 7.07 -6.67 14.82
N GLY A 56 6.58 -6.21 13.66
CA GLY A 56 6.34 -4.79 13.39
C GLY A 56 7.59 -4.00 12.98
N LYS A 57 8.76 -4.64 12.78
CA LYS A 57 9.96 -3.99 12.23
C LYS A 57 9.65 -3.39 10.84
N PRO A 58 10.18 -2.19 10.51
CA PRO A 58 9.86 -1.51 9.26
C PRO A 58 10.09 -2.39 8.02
N GLY A 59 9.10 -2.44 7.14
CA GLY A 59 9.17 -3.18 5.88
C GLY A 59 9.03 -4.70 5.99
N THR A 60 8.83 -5.26 7.21
CA THR A 60 8.45 -6.68 7.34
C THR A 60 7.00 -6.88 6.93
N THR A 61 6.68 -8.01 6.30
CA THR A 61 5.32 -8.31 5.84
C THR A 61 4.91 -9.72 6.21
N LEU A 62 3.62 -9.89 6.50
CA LEU A 62 2.99 -11.20 6.69
C LEU A 62 1.63 -11.23 5.99
N LEU A 63 1.45 -12.17 5.07
CA LEU A 63 0.18 -12.38 4.38
C LEU A 63 -0.66 -13.41 5.13
N VAL A 64 -1.78 -12.98 5.68
CA VAL A 64 -2.73 -13.82 6.41
C VAL A 64 -3.92 -14.12 5.51
N HIS A 65 -4.20 -15.40 5.29
CA HIS A 65 -5.39 -15.85 4.57
C HIS A 65 -6.57 -15.97 5.52
N LEU A 66 -7.70 -15.42 5.12
CA LEU A 66 -8.94 -15.51 5.89
C LEU A 66 -9.93 -16.45 5.18
N SER A 67 -10.51 -17.36 5.95
CA SER A 67 -11.55 -18.28 5.45
C SER A 67 -12.90 -17.59 5.20
N SER A 68 -13.13 -16.45 5.84
CA SER A 68 -14.38 -15.68 5.72
C SER A 68 -14.12 -14.22 6.11
N GLY A 69 -14.89 -13.28 5.54
CA GLY A 69 -14.80 -11.87 5.88
C GLY A 69 -14.80 -10.96 4.64
N LEU A 70 -14.34 -9.74 4.84
CA LEU A 70 -14.35 -8.66 3.85
C LEU A 70 -13.22 -8.77 2.83
N ALA A 71 -12.13 -9.41 3.22
CA ALA A 71 -11.01 -9.69 2.35
C ALA A 71 -10.65 -11.17 2.43
N LYS A 72 -10.22 -11.72 1.30
CA LYS A 72 -9.66 -13.09 1.27
C LYS A 72 -8.28 -13.13 1.94
N ARG A 73 -7.58 -12.00 1.96
CA ARG A 73 -6.23 -11.87 2.47
C ARG A 73 -6.06 -10.54 3.20
N ILE A 74 -5.33 -10.56 4.31
CA ILE A 74 -4.84 -9.36 4.99
C ILE A 74 -3.31 -9.40 4.94
N LEU A 75 -2.71 -8.31 4.46
CA LEU A 75 -1.28 -8.10 4.46
C LEU A 75 -0.92 -7.22 5.65
N LEU A 76 -0.29 -7.80 6.66
CA LEU A 76 0.31 -7.05 7.76
C LEU A 76 1.65 -6.47 7.30
N VAL A 77 1.92 -5.21 7.62
CA VAL A 77 3.19 -4.57 7.32
C VAL A 77 3.73 -3.81 8.53
N GLY A 78 5.02 -4.01 8.84
CA GLY A 78 5.70 -3.34 9.94
C GLY A 78 5.99 -1.87 9.63
N LEU A 79 5.61 -0.99 10.56
CA LEU A 79 5.81 0.46 10.49
C LEU A 79 6.95 0.95 11.39
N GLY A 80 7.46 0.09 12.31
CA GLY A 80 8.42 0.47 13.34
C GLY A 80 7.76 0.96 14.62
N ALA A 81 8.46 1.79 15.39
CA ALA A 81 7.96 2.33 16.65
C ALA A 81 6.76 3.26 16.43
N GLN A 82 5.68 3.06 17.19
CA GLN A 82 4.43 3.79 17.02
C GLN A 82 4.58 5.31 17.19
N ASP A 83 5.41 5.74 18.14
CA ASP A 83 5.54 7.14 18.52
C ASP A 83 6.53 7.91 17.64
N ASN A 84 7.24 7.21 16.75
CA ASN A 84 8.27 7.82 15.89
C ASN A 84 8.43 7.04 14.58
N VAL A 85 7.41 7.10 13.73
CA VAL A 85 7.51 6.57 12.37
C VAL A 85 8.23 7.61 11.50
N SER A 86 9.44 7.30 11.06
CA SER A 86 10.19 8.17 10.16
C SER A 86 9.74 8.03 8.71
N ASP A 87 10.05 9.04 7.87
CA ASP A 87 9.86 8.99 6.40
C ASP A 87 10.38 7.68 5.80
N ARG A 88 11.58 7.28 6.22
CA ARG A 88 12.26 6.06 5.75
C ARG A 88 11.48 4.81 6.12
N ASN A 89 11.00 4.73 7.36
CA ASN A 89 10.24 3.55 7.84
C ASN A 89 8.92 3.42 7.10
N PHE A 90 8.18 4.53 6.95
CA PHE A 90 6.92 4.55 6.21
C PHE A 90 7.14 4.16 4.74
N THR A 91 8.12 4.78 4.07
CA THR A 91 8.44 4.46 2.66
C THR A 91 8.84 2.99 2.50
N SER A 92 9.66 2.45 3.41
CA SER A 92 10.04 1.03 3.41
C SER A 92 8.83 0.10 3.56
N ALA A 93 7.89 0.45 4.45
CA ALA A 93 6.65 -0.30 4.64
C ALA A 93 5.79 -0.29 3.38
N VAL A 94 5.57 0.88 2.77
CA VAL A 94 4.79 1.01 1.52
C VAL A 94 5.45 0.25 0.37
N GLN A 95 6.77 0.34 0.22
CA GLN A 95 7.51 -0.43 -0.78
C GLN A 95 7.39 -1.94 -0.57
N ALA A 96 7.37 -2.40 0.68
CA ALA A 96 7.16 -3.81 1.00
C ALA A 96 5.75 -4.28 0.59
N VAL A 97 4.70 -3.49 0.86
CA VAL A 97 3.35 -3.74 0.37
C VAL A 97 3.31 -3.76 -1.15
N ALA A 98 3.94 -2.79 -1.81
CA ALA A 98 3.98 -2.67 -3.25
C ALA A 98 4.60 -3.91 -3.93
N ARG A 99 5.69 -4.44 -3.36
CA ARG A 99 6.32 -5.70 -3.83
C ARG A 99 5.37 -6.88 -3.73
N VAL A 100 4.64 -7.02 -2.63
CA VAL A 100 3.66 -8.10 -2.47
C VAL A 100 2.51 -7.93 -3.45
N PHE A 101 1.97 -6.72 -3.59
CA PHE A 101 0.88 -6.42 -4.53
C PHE A 101 1.26 -6.68 -5.99
N ALA A 102 2.52 -6.43 -6.37
CA ALA A 102 3.01 -6.66 -7.73
C ALA A 102 2.99 -8.15 -8.15
N THR A 103 3.06 -9.08 -7.19
CA THR A 103 3.10 -10.53 -7.44
C THR A 103 1.85 -11.26 -6.96
N LEU A 104 0.94 -10.55 -6.28
CA LEU A 104 -0.26 -11.16 -5.71
C LEU A 104 -1.24 -11.57 -6.83
N GLY A 105 -1.75 -12.79 -6.79
CA GLY A 105 -2.81 -13.27 -7.67
C GLY A 105 -4.17 -12.63 -7.34
N ALA A 106 -4.27 -11.31 -7.52
CA ALA A 106 -5.46 -10.50 -7.27
C ALA A 106 -5.47 -9.26 -8.17
N ASN A 107 -6.65 -8.82 -8.61
CA ASN A 107 -6.78 -7.64 -9.46
C ASN A 107 -6.96 -6.34 -8.67
N ASP A 108 -7.45 -6.44 -7.43
CA ASP A 108 -7.72 -5.31 -6.55
C ASP A 108 -7.07 -5.47 -5.19
N GLY A 109 -6.68 -4.37 -4.60
CA GLY A 109 -6.11 -4.27 -3.28
C GLY A 109 -6.48 -2.95 -2.60
N MET A 110 -6.37 -2.95 -1.28
CA MET A 110 -6.60 -1.76 -0.46
C MET A 110 -5.38 -1.52 0.43
N LEU A 111 -4.93 -0.27 0.49
CA LEU A 111 -4.00 0.20 1.51
C LEU A 111 -4.79 0.93 2.59
N ALA A 112 -4.66 0.46 3.83
CA ALA A 112 -5.25 1.08 5.01
C ALA A 112 -4.15 1.32 6.06
N LEU A 113 -3.11 2.05 5.65
CA LEU A 113 -2.04 2.52 6.52
C LEU A 113 -2.44 3.84 7.18
N PRO A 114 -1.97 4.11 8.41
CA PRO A 114 -2.22 5.40 9.05
C PRO A 114 -1.40 6.49 8.33
N LEU A 115 -2.09 7.47 7.73
CA LEU A 115 -1.45 8.53 6.95
C LEU A 115 -0.87 9.66 7.81
N ASP A 116 -1.28 9.73 9.06
CA ASP A 116 -0.87 10.73 10.06
C ASP A 116 0.25 10.25 10.99
N CYS A 117 0.73 9.01 10.80
CA CYS A 117 1.71 8.41 11.72
C CYS A 117 3.14 8.92 11.53
N VAL A 118 3.43 9.60 10.42
CA VAL A 118 4.82 9.99 10.09
C VAL A 118 5.17 11.31 10.74
N THR A 119 6.17 11.31 11.59
CA THR A 119 6.61 12.49 12.33
C THR A 119 7.05 13.62 11.40
N GLY A 120 6.41 14.79 11.54
CA GLY A 120 6.73 15.98 10.75
C GLY A 120 6.20 15.96 9.30
N ARG A 121 5.31 15.02 8.96
CA ARG A 121 4.65 14.92 7.66
C ARG A 121 3.14 14.96 7.79
N ASP A 122 2.48 15.45 6.73
CA ASP A 122 1.03 15.44 6.63
C ASP A 122 0.51 14.19 5.88
N ALA A 123 -0.79 13.99 5.95
CA ALA A 123 -1.46 12.87 5.27
C ALA A 123 -1.31 12.92 3.74
N HIS A 124 -1.16 14.12 3.15
CA HIS A 124 -0.95 14.26 1.71
C HIS A 124 0.43 13.77 1.27
N TRP A 125 1.46 13.97 2.12
CA TRP A 125 2.78 13.41 1.89
C TRP A 125 2.74 11.88 1.94
N ALA A 126 2.08 11.30 2.94
CA ALA A 126 1.94 9.85 3.08
C ALA A 126 1.19 9.24 1.89
N LEU A 127 0.07 9.86 1.48
CA LEU A 127 -0.69 9.46 0.29
C LEU A 127 0.17 9.48 -0.98
N ARG A 128 1.02 10.51 -1.15
CA ARG A 128 1.96 10.60 -2.27
C ARG A 128 2.99 9.48 -2.24
N ALA A 129 3.55 9.17 -1.08
CA ALA A 129 4.50 8.08 -0.90
C ALA A 129 3.88 6.73 -1.29
N GLU A 130 2.62 6.48 -0.90
CA GLU A 130 1.87 5.28 -1.29
C GLU A 130 1.73 5.16 -2.81
N VAL A 131 1.27 6.23 -3.49
CA VAL A 131 1.08 6.23 -4.95
C VAL A 131 2.40 5.99 -5.68
N ILE A 132 3.46 6.69 -5.29
CA ILE A 132 4.78 6.58 -5.95
C ILE A 132 5.33 5.16 -5.80
N ALA A 133 5.37 4.62 -4.58
CA ALA A 133 5.92 3.29 -4.35
C ALA A 133 5.15 2.19 -5.09
N LEU A 134 3.81 2.29 -5.13
CA LEU A 134 2.97 1.35 -5.88
C LEU A 134 3.21 1.43 -7.38
N ARG A 135 3.35 2.63 -7.96
CA ARG A 135 3.67 2.82 -9.37
C ARG A 135 5.06 2.31 -9.72
N GLU A 136 6.04 2.58 -8.87
CA GLU A 136 7.42 2.09 -9.05
C GLU A 136 7.50 0.57 -9.09
N SER A 137 6.71 -0.13 -8.26
CA SER A 137 6.71 -1.59 -8.19
C SER A 137 6.23 -2.27 -9.47
N VAL A 138 5.44 -1.58 -10.29
CA VAL A 138 4.90 -2.11 -11.56
C VAL A 138 5.54 -1.49 -12.80
N PHE A 139 6.44 -0.53 -12.62
CA PHE A 139 7.17 0.08 -13.74
C PHE A 139 8.08 -0.95 -14.41
N ARG A 140 8.03 -1.04 -15.73
CA ARG A 140 8.88 -1.91 -16.54
C ARG A 140 9.45 -1.14 -17.72
N ALA A 141 10.76 -1.21 -17.88
CA ALA A 141 11.48 -0.65 -19.03
C ALA A 141 11.55 -1.68 -20.17
N ASP A 142 10.39 -2.22 -20.59
CA ASP A 142 10.29 -3.32 -21.57
C ASP A 142 9.66 -2.87 -22.91
N GLY A 143 9.52 -1.56 -23.12
CA GLY A 143 8.91 -1.00 -24.33
C GLY A 143 9.59 -1.41 -25.64
N LEU A 144 10.88 -1.75 -25.60
CA LEU A 144 11.68 -2.18 -26.76
C LEU A 144 11.87 -3.71 -26.85
N LYS A 145 11.37 -4.48 -25.87
CA LYS A 145 11.46 -5.94 -25.96
C LYS A 145 10.48 -6.50 -26.96
N SER A 146 10.97 -7.38 -27.84
CA SER A 146 10.15 -8.08 -28.82
C SER A 146 9.17 -9.09 -28.20
N LYS A 147 9.50 -9.62 -27.01
CA LYS A 147 8.62 -10.44 -26.17
C LYS A 147 8.43 -9.71 -24.85
N LYS A 148 7.19 -9.33 -24.56
CA LYS A 148 6.82 -8.80 -23.24
C LYS A 148 6.53 -10.00 -22.35
N ASP A 149 7.09 -9.98 -21.13
CA ASP A 149 6.74 -10.99 -20.13
C ASP A 149 5.27 -10.80 -19.73
N ASP A 150 4.41 -11.72 -20.12
CA ASP A 150 2.96 -11.74 -19.85
C ASP A 150 2.63 -12.00 -18.35
N THR A 151 3.58 -11.82 -17.45
CA THR A 151 3.36 -11.94 -16.01
C THR A 151 2.59 -10.72 -15.46
N ALA A 152 1.42 -10.51 -16.04
CA ALA A 152 0.48 -9.49 -15.57
C ALA A 152 -0.31 -9.94 -14.31
N ASN A 153 0.30 -10.77 -13.48
CA ASN A 153 -0.20 -11.09 -12.15
C ASN A 153 0.14 -9.92 -11.23
N GLY A 154 -0.84 -9.44 -10.49
CA GLY A 154 -0.65 -8.36 -9.54
C GLY A 154 -1.84 -7.42 -9.47
N VAL A 155 -1.89 -6.65 -8.39
CA VAL A 155 -2.96 -5.70 -8.14
C VAL A 155 -2.88 -4.56 -9.15
N ARG A 156 -3.98 -4.32 -9.86
CA ARG A 156 -4.11 -3.24 -10.87
C ARG A 156 -4.98 -2.09 -10.38
N LYS A 157 -5.91 -2.35 -9.47
CA LYS A 157 -6.79 -1.34 -8.87
C LYS A 157 -6.48 -1.24 -7.39
N VAL A 158 -6.07 -0.07 -6.94
CA VAL A 158 -5.74 0.18 -5.54
C VAL A 158 -6.68 1.22 -4.96
N THR A 159 -7.31 0.87 -3.85
CA THR A 159 -8.06 1.82 -3.03
C THR A 159 -7.18 2.24 -1.85
N LEU A 160 -6.94 3.54 -1.71
CA LEU A 160 -6.21 4.13 -0.59
C LEU A 160 -7.21 4.58 0.46
N ALA A 161 -7.03 4.10 1.68
CA ALA A 161 -7.84 4.49 2.83
C ALA A 161 -7.38 5.86 3.32
N VAL A 162 -8.30 6.79 3.47
CA VAL A 162 -8.06 8.15 3.97
C VAL A 162 -9.06 8.48 5.07
N ASP A 163 -8.70 9.37 5.98
CA ASP A 163 -9.63 9.77 7.05
C ASP A 163 -10.80 10.57 6.49
N VAL A 164 -10.53 11.47 5.54
CA VAL A 164 -11.53 12.31 4.89
C VAL A 164 -11.28 12.33 3.37
N ALA A 165 -12.29 11.96 2.58
CA ALA A 165 -12.23 11.97 1.12
C ALA A 165 -12.80 13.28 0.55
N ASP A 166 -12.29 14.42 1.01
CA ASP A 166 -12.70 15.75 0.58
C ASP A 166 -12.05 16.18 -0.76
N ALA A 167 -12.31 17.42 -1.17
CA ALA A 167 -11.75 17.99 -2.39
C ALA A 167 -10.21 18.12 -2.33
N ALA A 168 -9.64 18.43 -1.15
CA ALA A 168 -8.20 18.57 -0.96
C ALA A 168 -7.51 17.21 -1.11
N THR A 169 -8.02 16.17 -0.48
CA THR A 169 -7.48 14.79 -0.58
C THR A 169 -7.62 14.23 -2.01
N LYS A 170 -8.74 14.50 -2.69
CA LYS A 170 -8.90 14.14 -4.12
C LYS A 170 -7.86 14.85 -5.00
N ARG A 171 -7.60 16.11 -4.74
CA ARG A 171 -6.57 16.88 -5.46
C ARG A 171 -5.17 16.32 -5.16
N ALA A 172 -4.86 15.99 -3.90
CA ALA A 172 -3.60 15.38 -3.51
C ALA A 172 -3.38 14.02 -4.23
N LEU A 173 -4.42 13.19 -4.35
CA LEU A 173 -4.34 11.97 -5.14
C LEU A 173 -4.04 12.26 -6.61
N ALA A 174 -4.78 13.18 -7.25
CA ALA A 174 -4.57 13.54 -8.66
C ALA A 174 -3.15 14.06 -8.92
N GLN A 175 -2.63 14.91 -8.03
CA GLN A 175 -1.25 15.40 -8.08
C GLN A 175 -0.21 14.28 -7.91
N SER A 176 -0.46 13.34 -7.01
CA SER A 176 0.42 12.19 -6.77
C SER A 176 0.48 11.28 -8.00
N VAL A 177 -0.66 11.03 -8.64
CA VAL A 177 -0.73 10.25 -9.90
C VAL A 177 -0.04 10.98 -11.04
N ALA A 178 -0.23 12.30 -11.18
CA ALA A 178 0.44 13.10 -12.19
C ALA A 178 1.97 13.07 -12.00
N LEU A 179 2.44 13.20 -10.75
CA LEU A 179 3.87 13.09 -10.43
C LEU A 179 4.41 11.70 -10.80
N ALA A 180 3.72 10.63 -10.43
CA ALA A 180 4.13 9.27 -10.76
C ALA A 180 4.17 9.03 -12.28
N ASN A 181 3.22 9.59 -13.04
CA ASN A 181 3.26 9.56 -14.52
C ASN A 181 4.48 10.27 -15.09
N GLY A 182 4.84 11.44 -14.54
CA GLY A 182 6.06 12.16 -14.92
C GLY A 182 7.33 11.37 -14.61
N MET A 183 7.38 10.72 -13.46
CA MET A 183 8.49 9.83 -13.08
C MET A 183 8.60 8.63 -14.03
N ASP A 184 7.49 8.00 -14.39
CA ASP A 184 7.47 6.89 -15.34
C ASP A 184 7.93 7.34 -16.74
N LEU A 185 7.51 8.52 -17.19
CA LEU A 185 7.98 9.12 -18.44
C LEU A 185 9.49 9.37 -18.42
N SER A 186 10.01 9.98 -17.37
CA SER A 186 11.45 10.23 -17.20
C SER A 186 12.25 8.95 -17.22
N LYS A 187 11.79 7.91 -16.51
CA LYS A 187 12.42 6.58 -16.51
C LYS A 187 12.37 5.94 -17.89
N THR A 188 11.25 6.10 -18.61
CA THR A 188 11.10 5.56 -19.97
C THR A 188 12.11 6.23 -20.91
N LEU A 189 12.18 7.56 -20.91
CA LEU A 189 13.13 8.30 -21.76
C LEU A 189 14.58 7.94 -21.41
N GLY A 190 14.93 7.87 -20.13
CA GLY A 190 16.28 7.48 -19.69
C GLY A 190 16.69 6.03 -20.02
N ASN A 191 15.73 5.17 -20.35
CA ASN A 191 16.00 3.78 -20.78
C ASN A 191 15.97 3.62 -22.31
N LEU A 192 15.64 4.66 -23.08
CA LEU A 192 15.68 4.61 -24.54
C LEU A 192 17.13 4.72 -25.06
N PRO A 193 17.49 3.94 -26.08
CA PRO A 193 18.76 4.12 -26.76
C PRO A 193 18.82 5.48 -27.46
N PRO A 194 20.03 6.07 -27.63
CA PRO A 194 20.18 7.41 -28.22
C PRO A 194 19.63 7.57 -29.65
N ASN A 195 19.48 6.45 -30.38
CA ASN A 195 18.94 6.46 -31.74
C ASN A 195 17.40 6.45 -31.82
N ILE A 196 16.72 6.39 -30.66
CA ILE A 196 15.25 6.37 -30.56
C ILE A 196 14.73 7.60 -29.80
N CYS A 197 15.56 8.20 -28.95
CA CYS A 197 15.24 9.38 -28.15
C CYS A 197 15.42 10.68 -28.95
#